data_30b3b3f074327a6095c104c010083432
#
_entry.id   30b3b3f074327a6095c104c010083432
#
_cell.length_a   1.000
_cell.length_b   1.000
_cell.length_c   1.000
_cell.angle_alpha   90.00
_cell.angle_beta   90.00
_cell.angle_gamma   90.00
#
_symmetry.space_group_name_H-M   'P 1'
#
loop_
_entity.id
_entity.type
_entity.pdbx_description
1 polymer ?
#
loop_
_entity_poly.entity_id
_entity_poly.type
_entity_poly.pdbx_seq_one_letter_code
_entity_poly.pdbx_strand_id
1 'polypeptide(L)'
;EDFKRGNDIDRYQTVFAKHPGAVAAPTAGLHFSDSLLAELKAMQVYVEYITLHVGAGTFKPIADSVEDHKLESEQFYISKETADVINKAKENGSRIFAVGTTSLRALESAALKGADSGTGSGTGTGAGTGTGYNTVRAVDGESTSLYVQPGHEFLIVDSLITNFHLARSSLLVLVASFADRESILKAYNEAVERRYRFFSYGDAMLIL
;
A
#
# COMPACT_ATOMS: atom_id res chain seq x y z
N GLU A 1 -4.06 -32.44 -8.10
CA GLU A 1 -4.97 -32.12 -6.98
C GLU A 1 -6.08 -31.25 -7.52
N ASP A 2 -7.31 -31.76 -7.51
CA ASP A 2 -8.50 -31.06 -8.01
C ASP A 2 -8.79 -29.86 -7.11
N PHE A 3 -8.42 -28.66 -7.55
CA PHE A 3 -8.88 -27.41 -6.98
C PHE A 3 -10.41 -27.34 -7.18
N LYS A 4 -11.18 -27.57 -6.13
CA LYS A 4 -12.64 -27.41 -6.14
C LYS A 4 -12.95 -25.93 -6.32
N ARG A 5 -13.31 -25.52 -7.55
CA ARG A 5 -13.64 -24.13 -7.95
C ARG A 5 -14.67 -23.42 -7.04
N GLY A 6 -15.44 -24.13 -6.22
CA GLY A 6 -16.43 -23.55 -5.33
C GLY A 6 -15.86 -22.83 -4.09
N ASN A 7 -14.62 -23.12 -3.67
CA ASN A 7 -14.01 -22.51 -2.48
C ASN A 7 -13.10 -21.30 -2.81
N ASP A 8 -12.77 -21.07 -4.08
CA ASP A 8 -11.80 -20.02 -4.43
C ASP A 8 -12.42 -18.62 -4.37
N ILE A 9 -13.70 -18.45 -4.68
CA ILE A 9 -14.39 -17.16 -4.63
C ILE A 9 -14.39 -16.63 -3.18
N ASP A 10 -14.71 -17.47 -2.21
CA ASP A 10 -14.74 -17.08 -0.79
C ASP A 10 -13.33 -16.89 -0.24
N ARG A 11 -12.35 -17.67 -0.71
CA ARG A 11 -10.96 -17.60 -0.24
C ARG A 11 -10.16 -16.46 -0.86
N TYR A 12 -10.55 -15.97 -2.04
CA TYR A 12 -9.93 -14.83 -2.71
C TYR A 12 -10.58 -13.51 -2.27
N GLN A 13 -10.90 -13.41 -0.97
CA GLN A 13 -11.42 -12.19 -0.38
C GLN A 13 -10.93 -12.06 1.07
N THR A 14 -10.73 -10.84 1.51
CA THR A 14 -10.31 -10.55 2.89
C THR A 14 -11.50 -10.66 3.85
N VAL A 15 -11.23 -11.01 5.12
CA VAL A 15 -12.26 -11.08 6.18
C VAL A 15 -12.91 -9.73 6.47
N PHE A 16 -12.29 -8.63 6.03
CA PHE A 16 -12.77 -7.26 6.23
C PHE A 16 -13.35 -6.60 4.96
N ALA A 17 -13.58 -7.34 3.89
CA ALA A 17 -14.18 -6.81 2.66
C ALA A 17 -15.60 -6.31 2.91
N LYS A 18 -15.89 -5.06 2.49
CA LYS A 18 -17.22 -4.44 2.68
C LYS A 18 -17.85 -3.92 1.39
N HIS A 19 -17.06 -3.35 0.51
CA HIS A 19 -17.54 -2.62 -0.66
C HIS A 19 -17.17 -3.38 -1.95
N PRO A 20 -18.15 -3.99 -2.65
CA PRO A 20 -17.89 -4.66 -3.93
C PRO A 20 -17.52 -3.63 -5.01
N GLY A 21 -16.73 -4.06 -6.03
CA GLY A 21 -16.38 -3.20 -7.15
C GLY A 21 -14.96 -3.39 -7.68
N ALA A 22 -14.06 -4.01 -6.90
CA ALA A 22 -12.72 -4.33 -7.37
C ALA A 22 -12.69 -5.61 -8.20
N VAL A 23 -11.82 -5.66 -9.21
CA VAL A 23 -11.56 -6.86 -10.02
C VAL A 23 -10.64 -7.83 -9.27
N ALA A 24 -9.77 -7.31 -8.39
CA ALA A 24 -8.83 -8.11 -7.63
C ALA A 24 -8.93 -7.81 -6.13
N ALA A 25 -8.79 -8.86 -5.30
CA ALA A 25 -8.69 -8.71 -3.86
C ALA A 25 -7.34 -8.09 -3.45
N PRO A 26 -7.27 -7.37 -2.32
CA PRO A 26 -6.01 -6.88 -1.76
C PRO A 26 -5.24 -8.06 -1.14
N THR A 27 -4.43 -8.73 -1.94
CA THR A 27 -3.86 -10.05 -1.62
C THR A 27 -2.98 -10.08 -0.37
N ALA A 28 -2.28 -8.98 -0.04
CA ALA A 28 -1.58 -8.85 1.23
C ALA A 28 -2.53 -8.89 2.44
N GLY A 29 -3.77 -8.44 2.27
CA GLY A 29 -4.82 -8.52 3.29
C GLY A 29 -5.31 -9.94 3.57
N LEU A 30 -5.11 -10.90 2.65
CA LEU A 30 -5.50 -12.30 2.84
C LEU A 30 -4.72 -12.98 3.98
N HIS A 31 -3.57 -12.43 4.37
CA HIS A 31 -2.78 -12.91 5.50
C HIS A 31 -3.38 -12.54 6.87
N PHE A 32 -4.38 -11.65 6.90
CA PHE A 32 -5.03 -11.19 8.12
C PHE A 32 -6.31 -12.00 8.39
N SER A 33 -6.27 -12.79 9.45
CA SER A 33 -7.45 -13.49 9.97
C SER A 33 -8.16 -12.66 11.05
N ASP A 34 -9.40 -12.98 11.37
CA ASP A 34 -10.14 -12.37 12.49
C ASP A 34 -9.37 -12.50 13.81
N SER A 35 -8.70 -13.65 14.04
CA SER A 35 -7.89 -13.86 15.25
C SER A 35 -6.69 -12.91 15.30
N LEU A 36 -5.95 -12.75 14.19
CA LEU A 36 -4.81 -11.83 14.13
C LEU A 36 -5.27 -10.38 14.34
N LEU A 37 -6.38 -9.98 13.72
CA LEU A 37 -6.94 -8.64 13.92
C LEU A 37 -7.35 -8.41 15.38
N ALA A 38 -7.91 -9.42 16.04
CA ALA A 38 -8.25 -9.35 17.47
C ALA A 38 -7.00 -9.24 18.36
N GLU A 39 -5.94 -9.98 18.05
CA GLU A 39 -4.65 -9.90 18.76
C GLU A 39 -4.00 -8.52 18.61
N LEU A 40 -3.95 -7.97 17.40
CA LEU A 40 -3.43 -6.62 17.14
C LEU A 40 -4.21 -5.57 17.96
N LYS A 41 -5.54 -5.69 17.99
CA LYS A 41 -6.39 -4.81 18.79
C LYS A 41 -6.11 -4.95 20.29
N ALA A 42 -5.89 -6.17 20.78
CA ALA A 42 -5.54 -6.41 22.19
C ALA A 42 -4.16 -5.80 22.54
N MET A 43 -3.25 -5.71 21.57
CA MET A 43 -1.95 -5.04 21.70
C MET A 43 -2.05 -3.51 21.52
N GLN A 44 -3.26 -2.95 21.41
CA GLN A 44 -3.50 -1.51 21.19
C GLN A 44 -2.94 -0.99 19.84
N VAL A 45 -2.80 -1.87 18.85
CA VAL A 45 -2.52 -1.47 17.48
C VAL A 45 -3.82 -1.00 16.84
N TYR A 46 -3.81 0.22 16.29
CA TYR A 46 -4.93 0.74 15.52
C TYR A 46 -4.95 0.09 14.14
N VAL A 47 -6.10 -0.47 13.75
CA VAL A 47 -6.32 -1.07 12.44
C VAL A 47 -7.42 -0.29 11.74
N GLU A 48 -7.04 0.43 10.71
CA GLU A 48 -7.93 1.28 9.91
C GLU A 48 -8.09 0.71 8.50
N TYR A 49 -9.19 1.05 7.86
CA TYR A 49 -9.54 0.51 6.55
C TYR A 49 -9.75 1.64 5.54
N ILE A 50 -9.24 1.42 4.35
CA ILE A 50 -9.49 2.25 3.17
C ILE A 50 -10.11 1.38 2.08
N THR A 51 -10.85 1.99 1.15
CA THR A 51 -11.46 1.27 0.04
C THR A 51 -10.73 1.64 -1.25
N LEU A 52 -10.37 0.60 -2.03
CA LEU A 52 -9.84 0.77 -3.38
C LEU A 52 -10.59 -0.14 -4.36
N HIS A 53 -10.90 0.40 -5.53
CA HIS A 53 -11.40 -0.36 -6.66
C HIS A 53 -10.26 -0.62 -7.64
N VAL A 54 -9.57 -1.74 -7.40
CA VAL A 54 -8.39 -2.16 -8.17
C VAL A 54 -8.83 -2.68 -9.54
N GLY A 55 -8.28 -2.09 -10.61
CA GLY A 55 -8.48 -2.52 -11.98
C GLY A 55 -7.54 -3.65 -12.40
N ALA A 56 -7.81 -4.26 -13.55
CA ALA A 56 -6.96 -5.30 -14.12
C ALA A 56 -5.57 -4.78 -14.57
N GLY A 57 -5.45 -3.48 -14.80
CA GLY A 57 -4.23 -2.83 -15.30
C GLY A 57 -3.04 -2.91 -14.35
N THR A 58 -3.27 -2.99 -13.05
CA THR A 58 -2.21 -3.07 -12.03
C THR A 58 -1.31 -4.31 -12.19
N PHE A 59 -1.82 -5.36 -12.82
CA PHE A 59 -1.08 -6.62 -13.02
C PHE A 59 -0.42 -6.72 -14.40
N LYS A 60 -0.51 -5.70 -15.25
CA LYS A 60 0.14 -5.68 -16.56
C LYS A 60 1.66 -5.65 -16.38
N PRO A 61 2.41 -6.54 -17.06
CA PRO A 61 3.87 -6.45 -17.07
C PRO A 61 4.34 -5.13 -17.69
N ILE A 62 5.47 -4.63 -17.19
CA ILE A 62 6.16 -3.51 -17.82
C ILE A 62 6.69 -3.99 -19.18
N ALA A 63 6.20 -3.38 -20.27
CA ALA A 63 6.53 -3.81 -21.63
C ALA A 63 7.85 -3.21 -22.12
N ASP A 64 8.06 -1.93 -21.87
CA ASP A 64 9.17 -1.15 -22.45
C ASP A 64 10.23 -0.82 -21.38
N SER A 65 10.21 0.41 -20.87
CA SER A 65 11.08 0.85 -19.79
C SER A 65 10.30 1.07 -18.50
N VAL A 66 11.01 1.06 -17.37
CA VAL A 66 10.41 1.39 -16.06
C VAL A 66 9.93 2.84 -16.06
N GLU A 67 10.68 3.73 -16.69
CA GLU A 67 10.45 5.17 -16.68
C GLU A 67 9.21 5.57 -17.50
N ASP A 68 8.95 4.88 -18.61
CA ASP A 68 7.84 5.18 -19.54
C ASP A 68 6.53 4.46 -19.17
N HIS A 69 6.60 3.52 -18.24
CA HIS A 69 5.42 2.76 -17.82
C HIS A 69 4.38 3.64 -17.13
N LYS A 70 3.13 3.50 -17.52
CA LYS A 70 1.99 4.23 -16.92
C LYS A 70 1.01 3.26 -16.30
N LEU A 71 0.61 3.55 -15.07
CA LEU A 71 -0.44 2.79 -14.40
C LEU A 71 -1.82 3.32 -14.78
N GLU A 72 -2.76 2.39 -14.90
CA GLU A 72 -4.17 2.74 -15.00
C GLU A 72 -4.62 3.41 -13.69
N SER A 73 -5.62 4.27 -13.83
CA SER A 73 -6.18 5.00 -12.69
C SER A 73 -7.08 4.07 -11.87
N GLU A 74 -6.92 4.10 -10.55
CA GLU A 74 -7.71 3.33 -9.58
C GLU A 74 -8.43 4.26 -8.63
N GLN A 75 -9.71 4.03 -8.42
CA GLN A 75 -10.53 4.84 -7.53
C GLN A 75 -10.34 4.40 -6.08
N PHE A 76 -10.22 5.37 -5.15
CA PHE A 76 -10.02 5.09 -3.74
C PHE A 76 -10.79 6.04 -2.82
N TYR A 77 -11.00 5.57 -1.59
CA TYR A 77 -11.75 6.28 -0.54
C TYR A 77 -11.01 6.17 0.79
N ILE A 78 -10.88 7.30 1.47
CA ILE A 78 -10.35 7.39 2.84
C ILE A 78 -11.35 8.21 3.64
N SER A 79 -12.01 7.60 4.62
CA SER A 79 -12.96 8.33 5.46
C SER A 79 -12.27 9.42 6.29
N LYS A 80 -13.04 10.40 6.72
CA LYS A 80 -12.49 11.44 7.60
C LYS A 80 -11.98 10.84 8.91
N GLU A 81 -12.69 9.88 9.48
CA GLU A 81 -12.32 9.19 10.72
C GLU A 81 -10.98 8.45 10.56
N THR A 82 -10.80 7.69 9.47
CA THR A 82 -9.54 7.01 9.16
C THR A 82 -8.40 8.01 8.96
N ALA A 83 -8.63 9.11 8.24
CA ALA A 83 -7.63 10.16 8.07
C ALA A 83 -7.22 10.79 9.42
N ASP A 84 -8.20 11.09 10.27
CA ASP A 84 -7.97 11.67 11.60
C ASP A 84 -7.12 10.72 12.49
N VAL A 85 -7.39 9.40 12.47
CA VAL A 85 -6.60 8.39 13.20
C VAL A 85 -5.17 8.33 12.69
N ILE A 86 -4.96 8.29 11.36
CA ILE A 86 -3.62 8.28 10.76
C ILE A 86 -2.86 9.55 11.14
N ASN A 87 -3.49 10.72 11.03
CA ASN A 87 -2.87 12.00 11.34
C ASN A 87 -2.49 12.09 12.81
N LYS A 88 -3.35 11.60 13.71
CA LYS A 88 -3.04 11.51 15.13
C LYS A 88 -1.87 10.57 15.44
N ALA A 89 -1.76 9.46 14.73
CA ALA A 89 -0.63 8.55 14.84
C ALA A 89 0.68 9.22 14.39
N LYS A 90 0.67 9.93 13.26
CA LYS A 90 1.84 10.70 12.77
C LYS A 90 2.23 11.81 13.74
N GLU A 91 1.27 12.57 14.28
CA GLU A 91 1.51 13.60 15.30
C GLU A 91 2.21 13.02 16.54
N ASN A 92 1.85 11.80 16.95
CA ASN A 92 2.43 11.12 18.10
C ASN A 92 3.76 10.39 17.77
N GLY A 93 4.28 10.50 16.55
CA GLY A 93 5.49 9.80 16.11
C GLY A 93 5.31 8.27 15.94
N SER A 94 4.08 7.80 15.85
CA SER A 94 3.79 6.38 15.61
C SER A 94 4.01 6.02 14.14
N ARG A 95 4.43 4.76 13.87
CA ARG A 95 4.65 4.27 12.52
C ARG A 95 3.34 3.85 11.84
N ILE A 96 3.23 4.17 10.57
CA ILE A 96 2.13 3.76 9.68
C ILE A 96 2.55 2.55 8.85
N PHE A 97 1.86 1.45 9.02
CA PHE A 97 2.05 0.21 8.27
C PHE A 97 0.98 0.12 7.18
N ALA A 98 1.39 0.15 5.93
CA ALA A 98 0.48 -0.16 4.82
C ALA A 98 0.42 -1.67 4.60
N VAL A 99 -0.79 -2.21 4.47
CA VAL A 99 -1.03 -3.60 4.07
C VAL A 99 -1.45 -3.61 2.61
N GLY A 100 -0.52 -4.00 1.75
CA GLY A 100 -0.64 -4.00 0.29
C GLY A 100 -0.10 -2.73 -0.38
N THR A 101 0.47 -2.93 -1.56
CA THR A 101 1.01 -1.85 -2.41
C THR A 101 -0.08 -0.86 -2.85
N THR A 102 -1.31 -1.31 -3.00
CA THR A 102 -2.47 -0.48 -3.32
C THR A 102 -2.81 0.46 -2.18
N SER A 103 -2.78 -0.01 -0.93
CA SER A 103 -2.98 0.83 0.26
C SER A 103 -1.89 1.90 0.39
N LEU A 104 -0.62 1.51 0.16
CA LEU A 104 0.49 2.46 0.12
C LEU A 104 0.23 3.55 -0.92
N ARG A 105 -0.10 3.19 -2.16
CA ARG A 105 -0.36 4.16 -3.25
C ARG A 105 -1.51 5.12 -2.91
N ALA A 106 -2.58 4.62 -2.32
CA ALA A 106 -3.71 5.45 -1.90
C ALA A 106 -3.31 6.45 -0.82
N LEU A 107 -2.59 6.01 0.22
CA LEU A 107 -2.14 6.86 1.30
C LEU A 107 -1.17 7.95 0.81
N GLU A 108 -0.18 7.59 -0.01
CA GLU A 108 0.77 8.55 -0.57
C GLU A 108 0.09 9.52 -1.55
N SER A 109 -0.94 9.09 -2.29
CA SER A 109 -1.74 9.97 -3.16
C SER A 109 -2.58 10.99 -2.39
N ALA A 110 -3.00 10.64 -1.17
CA ALA A 110 -3.76 11.52 -0.29
C ALA A 110 -2.87 12.35 0.65
N ALA A 111 -1.55 12.18 0.58
CA ALA A 111 -0.59 12.84 1.47
C ALA A 111 -0.53 14.36 1.23
N LEU A 112 -0.37 15.09 2.34
CA LEU A 112 -0.11 16.53 2.36
C LEU A 112 1.17 16.77 3.17
N LYS A 113 2.11 17.50 2.60
CA LYS A 113 3.35 17.86 3.29
C LYS A 113 3.03 18.79 4.48
N GLY A 114 3.65 18.53 5.61
CA GLY A 114 3.67 19.44 6.72
C GLY A 114 4.38 20.74 6.33
N ALA A 115 3.95 21.87 6.86
CA ALA A 115 4.70 23.09 6.71
C ALA A 115 5.95 23.01 7.57
N ASP A 116 7.14 23.20 6.96
CA ASP A 116 8.37 23.43 7.72
C ASP A 116 8.17 24.63 8.63
N SER A 117 8.50 24.49 9.90
CA SER A 117 8.54 25.61 10.87
C SER A 117 9.68 26.61 10.60
N GLY A 118 10.35 26.52 9.43
CA GLY A 118 11.43 27.36 8.96
C GLY A 118 10.98 28.28 7.84
N THR A 119 11.07 29.59 8.07
CA THR A 119 10.92 30.70 7.15
C THR A 119 11.46 30.43 5.74
N GLY A 120 10.58 30.04 4.81
CA GLY A 120 10.93 29.84 3.40
C GLY A 120 9.74 30.16 2.51
N SER A 121 9.75 31.34 1.88
CA SER A 121 8.86 31.73 0.80
C SER A 121 9.07 30.79 -0.39
N GLY A 122 8.21 29.81 -0.55
CA GLY A 122 8.17 28.92 -1.71
C GLY A 122 6.80 28.98 -2.37
N THR A 123 6.76 29.50 -3.59
CA THR A 123 5.57 29.52 -4.48
C THR A 123 5.28 28.10 -4.99
N GLY A 124 4.76 27.24 -4.11
CA GLY A 124 4.27 25.91 -4.48
C GLY A 124 2.78 25.81 -4.16
N THR A 125 1.97 25.39 -5.13
CA THR A 125 0.50 25.31 -5.07
C THR A 125 -0.02 24.15 -4.20
N GLY A 126 0.75 23.66 -3.24
CA GLY A 126 0.30 22.72 -2.21
C GLY A 126 0.11 23.46 -0.89
N ALA A 127 -1.11 23.64 -0.42
CA ALA A 127 -1.39 24.21 0.89
C ALA A 127 -0.77 23.29 1.96
N GLY A 128 0.39 23.67 2.50
CA GLY A 128 0.96 23.00 3.66
C GLY A 128 -0.01 23.06 4.83
N THR A 129 -0.13 21.97 5.60
CA THR A 129 -1.11 21.86 6.69
C THR A 129 -0.75 22.70 7.93
N GLY A 130 0.45 23.28 7.97
CA GLY A 130 0.94 24.06 9.13
C GLY A 130 1.17 23.22 10.39
N THR A 131 1.10 21.89 10.31
CA THR A 131 1.18 20.99 11.46
C THR A 131 2.60 20.59 11.85
N GLY A 132 3.60 20.85 11.00
CA GLY A 132 4.99 20.40 11.21
C GLY A 132 5.23 18.91 10.89
N TYR A 133 4.21 18.15 10.55
CA TYR A 133 4.29 16.76 10.10
C TYR A 133 3.36 16.52 8.89
N ASN A 134 3.68 15.48 8.11
CA ASN A 134 2.87 15.10 6.94
C ASN A 134 1.53 14.50 7.39
N THR A 135 0.47 14.83 6.67
CA THR A 135 -0.90 14.38 6.97
C THR A 135 -1.55 13.71 5.77
N VAL A 136 -2.60 12.94 6.04
CA VAL A 136 -3.49 12.36 5.04
C VAL A 136 -4.81 13.13 5.04
N ARG A 137 -5.31 13.48 3.86
CA ARG A 137 -6.66 14.05 3.72
C ARG A 137 -7.71 12.95 3.53
N ALA A 138 -8.93 13.22 3.94
CA ALA A 138 -10.08 12.40 3.55
C ALA A 138 -10.27 12.44 2.02
N VAL A 139 -10.72 11.33 1.46
CA VAL A 139 -10.93 11.17 0.01
C VAL A 139 -12.24 10.44 -0.24
N ASP A 140 -13.08 11.00 -1.12
CA ASP A 140 -14.36 10.43 -1.51
C ASP A 140 -14.37 10.14 -3.01
N GLY A 141 -13.86 8.98 -3.39
CA GLY A 141 -13.91 8.48 -4.76
C GLY A 141 -12.97 9.17 -5.74
N GLU A 142 -11.84 9.67 -5.28
CA GLU A 142 -10.81 10.18 -6.18
C GLU A 142 -10.04 9.03 -6.85
N SER A 143 -9.35 9.37 -7.92
CA SER A 143 -8.57 8.41 -8.69
C SER A 143 -7.07 8.66 -8.54
N THR A 144 -6.28 7.59 -8.40
CA THR A 144 -4.83 7.65 -8.40
C THR A 144 -4.23 6.80 -9.51
N SER A 145 -3.26 7.37 -10.21
CA SER A 145 -2.36 6.66 -11.11
C SER A 145 -0.91 6.71 -10.61
N LEU A 146 -0.72 6.93 -9.30
CA LEU A 146 0.59 7.05 -8.68
C LEU A 146 1.45 5.83 -9.03
N TYR A 147 2.51 6.06 -9.76
CA TYR A 147 3.54 5.09 -10.07
C TYR A 147 4.78 5.39 -9.23
N VAL A 148 4.99 4.62 -8.19
CA VAL A 148 6.15 4.77 -7.30
C VAL A 148 7.37 4.22 -7.98
N GLN A 149 8.39 5.07 -8.14
CA GLN A 149 9.67 4.77 -8.76
C GLN A 149 10.83 5.10 -7.82
N PRO A 150 12.06 4.65 -8.10
CA PRO A 150 13.23 5.04 -7.32
C PRO A 150 13.36 6.56 -7.19
N GLY A 151 13.56 7.00 -5.96
CA GLY A 151 13.61 8.43 -5.62
C GLY A 151 12.27 9.02 -5.15
N HIS A 152 11.19 8.23 -5.12
CA HIS A 152 9.93 8.66 -4.52
C HIS A 152 10.11 8.97 -3.02
N GLU A 153 9.63 10.13 -2.59
CA GLU A 153 9.61 10.54 -1.18
C GLU A 153 8.32 10.03 -0.52
N PHE A 154 8.44 9.06 0.38
CA PHE A 154 7.29 8.56 1.14
C PHE A 154 6.97 9.51 2.29
N LEU A 155 5.74 10.00 2.33
CA LEU A 155 5.29 11.01 3.28
C LEU A 155 4.53 10.41 4.46
N ILE A 156 3.79 9.34 4.22
CA ILE A 156 2.86 8.76 5.18
C ILE A 156 3.30 7.38 5.65
N VAL A 157 3.63 6.49 4.72
CA VAL A 157 3.88 5.07 5.01
C VAL A 157 5.31 4.85 5.49
N ASP A 158 5.44 4.29 6.68
CA ASP A 158 6.74 4.01 7.31
C ASP A 158 7.16 2.54 7.18
N SER A 159 6.17 1.63 6.93
CA SER A 159 6.41 0.19 6.81
C SER A 159 5.39 -0.44 5.86
N LEU A 160 5.79 -1.49 5.17
CA LEU A 160 4.96 -2.14 4.16
C LEU A 160 4.87 -3.65 4.39
N ILE A 161 3.64 -4.18 4.43
CA ILE A 161 3.36 -5.61 4.33
C ILE A 161 2.84 -5.89 2.92
N THR A 162 3.50 -6.79 2.18
CA THR A 162 3.13 -7.10 0.81
C THR A 162 3.52 -8.52 0.42
N ASN A 163 2.85 -9.09 -0.58
CA ASN A 163 3.25 -10.37 -1.17
C ASN A 163 4.56 -10.25 -1.95
N PHE A 164 5.20 -11.37 -2.26
CA PHE A 164 6.26 -11.41 -3.26
C PHE A 164 5.69 -11.23 -4.66
N HIS A 165 6.22 -10.25 -5.39
CA HIS A 165 5.75 -9.87 -6.72
C HIS A 165 6.57 -10.50 -7.83
N LEU A 166 5.99 -10.59 -9.03
CA LEU A 166 6.69 -11.13 -10.20
C LEU A 166 7.71 -10.13 -10.75
N ALA A 167 8.73 -10.67 -11.41
CA ALA A 167 9.68 -9.87 -12.18
C ALA A 167 8.95 -9.02 -13.26
N ARG A 168 9.51 -7.87 -13.61
CA ARG A 168 8.97 -6.92 -14.57
C ARG A 168 7.57 -6.38 -14.22
N SER A 169 7.20 -6.33 -12.94
CA SER A 169 5.96 -5.71 -12.49
C SER A 169 6.22 -4.34 -11.87
N SER A 170 5.26 -3.43 -12.03
CA SER A 170 5.25 -2.13 -11.35
C SER A 170 5.26 -2.28 -9.82
N LEU A 171 4.73 -3.40 -9.31
CA LEU A 171 4.71 -3.71 -7.89
C LEU A 171 6.11 -4.03 -7.35
N LEU A 172 6.94 -4.76 -8.12
CA LEU A 172 8.34 -4.99 -7.75
C LEU A 172 9.16 -3.70 -7.77
N VAL A 173 8.88 -2.80 -8.73
CA VAL A 173 9.52 -1.47 -8.78
C VAL A 173 9.16 -0.67 -7.53
N LEU A 174 7.87 -0.65 -7.13
CA LEU A 174 7.42 0.03 -5.92
C LEU A 174 8.14 -0.51 -4.68
N VAL A 175 8.19 -1.83 -4.50
CA VAL A 175 8.84 -2.47 -3.33
C VAL A 175 10.33 -2.16 -3.30
N ALA A 176 11.01 -2.19 -4.46
CA ALA A 176 12.42 -1.82 -4.58
C ALA A 176 12.66 -0.31 -4.35
N SER A 177 11.66 0.52 -4.59
CA SER A 177 11.72 1.97 -4.31
C SER A 177 11.44 2.29 -2.85
N PHE A 178 10.65 1.46 -2.17
CA PHE A 178 10.29 1.62 -0.76
C PHE A 178 11.45 1.29 0.19
N ALA A 179 12.18 0.21 -0.10
CA ALA A 179 13.40 -0.13 0.64
C ALA A 179 14.63 0.35 -0.15
N ASP A 180 15.39 -0.59 -0.69
CA ASP A 180 16.41 -0.36 -1.69
C ASP A 180 16.47 -1.58 -2.61
N ARG A 181 16.94 -1.35 -3.85
CA ARG A 181 16.95 -2.39 -4.87
C ARG A 181 17.80 -3.60 -4.48
N GLU A 182 18.95 -3.37 -3.85
CA GLU A 182 19.89 -4.43 -3.51
C GLU A 182 19.33 -5.34 -2.42
N SER A 183 18.82 -4.76 -1.34
CA SER A 183 18.17 -5.49 -0.23
C SER A 183 16.96 -6.29 -0.70
N ILE A 184 16.13 -5.72 -1.57
CA ILE A 184 14.97 -6.42 -2.12
C ILE A 184 15.40 -7.59 -2.99
N LEU A 185 16.36 -7.41 -3.91
CA LEU A 185 16.85 -8.52 -4.74
C LEU A 185 17.47 -9.63 -3.90
N LYS A 186 18.21 -9.29 -2.83
CA LYS A 186 18.76 -10.28 -1.90
C LYS A 186 17.65 -11.05 -1.18
N ALA A 187 16.62 -10.36 -0.65
CA ALA A 187 15.48 -11.00 -0.02
C ALA A 187 14.71 -11.92 -0.98
N TYR A 188 14.55 -11.50 -2.24
CA TYR A 188 13.90 -12.30 -3.27
C TYR A 188 14.69 -13.55 -3.63
N ASN A 189 16.02 -13.46 -3.75
CA ASN A 189 16.90 -14.63 -3.98
C ASN A 189 16.77 -15.62 -2.83
N GLU A 190 16.84 -15.15 -1.59
CA GLU A 190 16.67 -16.00 -0.40
C GLU A 190 15.27 -16.63 -0.37
N ALA A 191 14.21 -15.88 -0.72
CA ALA A 191 12.86 -16.42 -0.80
C ALA A 191 12.75 -17.55 -1.84
N VAL A 192 13.39 -17.41 -3.00
CA VAL A 192 13.46 -18.46 -4.03
C VAL A 192 14.21 -19.69 -3.51
N GLU A 193 15.39 -19.53 -2.89
CA GLU A 193 16.17 -20.61 -2.31
C GLU A 193 15.40 -21.36 -1.23
N ARG A 194 14.64 -20.64 -0.41
CA ARG A 194 13.78 -21.21 0.66
C ARG A 194 12.44 -21.69 0.17
N ARG A 195 12.15 -21.61 -1.14
CA ARG A 195 10.88 -22.04 -1.78
C ARG A 195 9.65 -21.32 -1.24
N TYR A 196 9.76 -20.04 -0.95
CA TYR A 196 8.60 -19.18 -0.69
C TYR A 196 7.71 -19.13 -1.92
N ARG A 197 6.41 -19.00 -1.68
CA ARG A 197 5.42 -18.86 -2.75
C ARG A 197 5.30 -17.40 -3.16
N PHE A 198 5.07 -17.18 -4.43
CA PHE A 198 4.98 -15.85 -5.01
C PHE A 198 3.55 -15.56 -5.49
N PHE A 199 3.25 -14.30 -5.73
CA PHE A 199 2.02 -13.80 -6.31
C PHE A 199 0.83 -13.81 -5.32
N SER A 200 -0.43 -13.89 -5.85
CA SER A 200 -1.66 -13.60 -5.08
C SER A 200 -1.87 -14.49 -3.86
N TYR A 201 -1.59 -15.79 -3.97
CA TYR A 201 -1.66 -16.76 -2.87
C TYR A 201 -0.28 -17.12 -2.31
N GLY A 202 0.69 -16.26 -2.61
CA GLY A 202 2.05 -16.42 -2.13
C GLY A 202 2.23 -15.99 -0.68
N ASP A 203 3.46 -16.10 -0.23
CA ASP A 203 3.86 -15.64 1.09
C ASP A 203 4.05 -14.12 1.10
N ALA A 204 4.08 -13.51 2.27
CA ALA A 204 4.26 -12.08 2.43
C ALA A 204 5.63 -11.74 3.02
N MET A 205 6.05 -10.50 2.79
CA MET A 205 7.19 -9.87 3.45
C MET A 205 6.71 -8.65 4.24
N LEU A 206 7.40 -8.37 5.33
CA LEU A 206 7.31 -7.14 6.11
C LEU A 206 8.59 -6.34 5.87
N ILE A 207 8.45 -5.11 5.42
CA ILE A 207 9.52 -4.14 5.19
C ILE A 207 9.39 -3.02 6.22
N LEU A 208 10.44 -2.81 7.02
CA LEU A 208 10.49 -1.88 8.15
C LEU A 208 11.35 -0.67 7.85
#